data_941b26b1abb0451390caf83f95435ad5
#
_entry.id   941b26b1abb0451390caf83f95435ad5
#
_cell.length_a   1.000
_cell.length_b   1.000
_cell.length_c   1.000
_cell.angle_alpha   90.00
_cell.angle_beta   90.00
_cell.angle_gamma   90.00
#
_symmetry.space_group_name_H-M   'P 1'
#
loop_
_entity.id
_entity.type
_entity.pdbx_description
1 polymer ?
#
loop_
_entity_poly.entity_id
_entity_poly.type
_entity_poly.pdbx_seq_one_letter_code
_entity_poly.pdbx_strand_id
1 'polypeptide(L)'
;MFSIFMATLLHKFWARCYHAWQSLRASLGRPSPKMREERRTEVGEDFLKYVCDAGGSLPRGKMAKVMRCLNLDEATLAAAIGRLALDGMLTVGEQFTLTAKGREAALKLIRAHRIYEQYLAEHSGYAPTEWHQRAHRMEHHISKDEQERYVSLLGNPLYDPHGDPIPTDSLAMAPARHTAQSPLPNTYWRIAHVEDDDADIFQRILQTGLAKDAVIHVLSINGKRFSFRYEGETFQLPTKTLGALDLIPLTADEAHAEWPVETFRLHHLGSHEKARIVGLSPACRGALRRRLLDLGFVRGSRVSVAMHSPMGNPTAYVVRGTTIALRQDQARYILAVPASSEGTQKDEQSSKSKV
;
A
#
# COMPACT_ATOMS: atom_id res chain seq x y z
N MET A 1 18.63 28.51 21.72
CA MET A 1 17.68 29.64 21.67
C MET A 1 17.16 29.99 20.25
N PHE A 2 17.91 29.77 19.17
CA PHE A 2 17.50 30.06 17.76
C PHE A 2 16.42 29.09 17.22
N SER A 3 16.38 27.83 17.67
CA SER A 3 15.44 26.83 17.13
C SER A 3 13.97 27.03 17.57
N ILE A 4 13.74 27.54 18.77
CA ILE A 4 12.39 27.79 19.30
C ILE A 4 11.76 29.03 18.65
N PHE A 5 12.58 30.03 18.31
CA PHE A 5 12.12 31.26 17.64
C PHE A 5 11.67 31.03 16.19
N MET A 6 12.37 30.15 15.46
CA MET A 6 12.00 29.74 14.08
C MET A 6 10.69 28.95 14.05
N ALA A 7 10.49 28.02 14.99
CA ALA A 7 9.26 27.22 15.08
C ALA A 7 8.04 28.11 15.37
N THR A 8 8.19 29.13 16.23
CA THR A 8 7.11 30.06 16.56
C THR A 8 6.79 31.02 15.40
N LEU A 9 7.78 31.40 14.60
CA LEU A 9 7.58 32.22 13.39
C LEU A 9 6.87 31.41 12.28
N LEU A 10 7.26 30.17 12.06
CA LEU A 10 6.61 29.26 11.11
C LEU A 10 5.16 28.97 11.52
N HIS A 11 4.89 28.76 12.80
CA HIS A 11 3.53 28.55 13.30
C HIS A 11 2.65 29.79 13.11
N LYS A 12 3.16 30.98 13.36
CA LYS A 12 2.45 32.25 13.13
C LYS A 12 2.23 32.53 11.64
N PHE A 13 3.20 32.18 10.78
CA PHE A 13 3.06 32.28 9.34
C PHE A 13 1.99 31.33 8.80
N TRP A 14 1.99 30.04 9.23
CA TRP A 14 0.97 29.06 8.89
C TRP A 14 -0.42 29.46 9.39
N ALA A 15 -0.55 29.97 10.61
CA ALA A 15 -1.80 30.47 11.15
C ALA A 15 -2.35 31.66 10.33
N ARG A 16 -1.47 32.58 9.89
CA ARG A 16 -1.87 33.71 9.01
C ARG A 16 -2.26 33.25 7.61
N CYS A 17 -1.54 32.30 7.02
CA CYS A 17 -1.91 31.70 5.73
C CYS A 17 -3.25 30.92 5.83
N TYR A 18 -3.48 30.21 6.91
CA TYR A 18 -4.73 29.50 7.16
C TYR A 18 -5.90 30.48 7.36
N HIS A 19 -5.74 31.55 8.12
CA HIS A 19 -6.76 32.59 8.26
C HIS A 19 -7.00 33.39 6.96
N ALA A 20 -5.95 33.66 6.20
CA ALA A 20 -6.09 34.28 4.88
C ALA A 20 -6.81 33.35 3.90
N TRP A 21 -6.53 32.04 3.95
CA TRP A 21 -7.24 31.02 3.17
C TRP A 21 -8.69 30.85 3.60
N GLN A 22 -8.99 30.87 4.90
CA GLN A 22 -10.37 30.87 5.40
C GLN A 22 -11.15 32.12 4.99
N SER A 23 -10.53 33.32 5.04
CA SER A 23 -11.19 34.54 4.60
C SER A 23 -11.36 34.59 3.07
N LEU A 24 -10.40 34.07 2.30
CA LEU A 24 -10.53 33.87 0.85
C LEU A 24 -11.64 32.89 0.51
N ARG A 25 -11.76 31.80 1.27
CA ARG A 25 -12.83 30.82 1.13
C ARG A 25 -14.20 31.37 1.50
N ALA A 26 -14.28 32.28 2.48
CA ALA A 26 -15.49 33.00 2.83
C ALA A 26 -15.88 34.07 1.78
N SER A 27 -14.88 34.66 1.08
CA SER A 27 -15.12 35.63 0.00
C SER A 27 -15.44 34.98 -1.35
N LEU A 28 -15.11 33.70 -1.56
CA LEU A 28 -15.38 32.95 -2.80
C LEU A 28 -16.85 32.53 -3.00
N GLY A 29 -17.78 33.11 -2.26
CA GLY A 29 -19.22 32.94 -2.49
C GLY A 29 -19.75 31.59 -2.00
N ARG A 30 -21.06 31.54 -1.71
CA ARG A 30 -21.76 30.28 -1.40
C ARG A 30 -21.65 29.32 -2.57
N PRO A 31 -21.27 28.04 -2.37
CA PRO A 31 -21.16 27.07 -3.46
C PRO A 31 -22.45 27.03 -4.26
N SER A 32 -22.35 26.89 -5.59
CA SER A 32 -23.52 26.84 -6.47
C SER A 32 -24.50 25.75 -6.04
N PRO A 33 -25.77 25.83 -6.38
CA PRO A 33 -26.74 24.77 -6.08
C PRO A 33 -26.28 23.41 -6.59
N LYS A 34 -25.64 23.35 -7.75
CA LYS A 34 -25.06 22.13 -8.35
C LYS A 34 -23.93 21.55 -7.47
N MET A 35 -22.97 22.36 -7.06
CA MET A 35 -21.89 21.93 -6.16
C MET A 35 -22.40 21.45 -4.80
N ARG A 36 -23.49 22.02 -4.29
CA ARG A 36 -24.09 21.54 -3.03
C ARG A 36 -24.77 20.20 -3.20
N GLU A 37 -25.38 19.97 -4.36
CA GLU A 37 -26.03 18.70 -4.66
C GLU A 37 -25.01 17.60 -4.89
N GLU A 38 -23.94 17.86 -5.66
CA GLU A 38 -22.82 16.95 -5.84
C GLU A 38 -22.21 16.54 -4.48
N ARG A 39 -21.88 17.51 -3.63
CA ARG A 39 -21.35 17.23 -2.29
C ARG A 39 -22.31 16.42 -1.41
N ARG A 40 -23.62 16.64 -1.53
CA ARG A 40 -24.62 15.85 -0.78
C ARG A 40 -24.68 14.41 -1.26
N THR A 41 -24.49 14.19 -2.56
CA THR A 41 -24.42 12.86 -3.15
C THR A 41 -23.17 12.13 -2.65
N GLU A 42 -22.00 12.77 -2.74
CA GLU A 42 -20.73 12.23 -2.23
C GLU A 42 -20.84 11.82 -0.76
N VAL A 43 -21.38 12.70 0.11
CA VAL A 43 -21.58 12.38 1.54
C VAL A 43 -22.49 11.16 1.73
N GLY A 44 -23.53 11.02 0.91
CA GLY A 44 -24.40 9.84 0.94
C GLY A 44 -23.66 8.56 0.53
N GLU A 45 -22.89 8.64 -0.53
CA GLU A 45 -22.06 7.54 -1.04
C GLU A 45 -21.00 7.11 -0.03
N ASP A 46 -20.29 8.05 0.60
CA ASP A 46 -19.34 7.79 1.69
C ASP A 46 -20.01 7.09 2.87
N PHE A 47 -21.20 7.51 3.24
CA PHE A 47 -21.94 6.86 4.31
C PHE A 47 -22.36 5.42 3.95
N LEU A 48 -22.81 5.18 2.71
CA LEU A 48 -23.12 3.81 2.23
C LEU A 48 -21.88 2.91 2.26
N LYS A 49 -20.74 3.43 1.81
CA LYS A 49 -19.45 2.74 1.87
C LYS A 49 -19.10 2.37 3.31
N TYR A 50 -19.16 3.34 4.23
CA TYR A 50 -18.86 3.12 5.65
C TYR A 50 -19.79 2.05 6.27
N VAL A 51 -21.10 2.07 5.97
CA VAL A 51 -22.05 1.03 6.45
C VAL A 51 -21.74 -0.32 5.82
N CYS A 52 -21.32 -0.36 4.56
CA CYS A 52 -20.93 -1.60 3.86
C CYS A 52 -19.70 -2.24 4.52
N ASP A 53 -18.65 -1.47 4.80
CA ASP A 53 -17.43 -1.93 5.48
C ASP A 53 -17.72 -2.37 6.94
N ALA A 54 -18.74 -1.79 7.57
CA ALA A 54 -19.23 -2.25 8.87
C ALA A 54 -20.08 -3.56 8.82
N GLY A 55 -20.11 -4.24 7.66
CA GLY A 55 -20.87 -5.48 7.47
C GLY A 55 -22.30 -5.29 6.98
N GLY A 56 -22.65 -4.09 6.49
CA GLY A 56 -23.97 -3.75 5.94
C GLY A 56 -24.98 -3.26 6.97
N SER A 57 -24.61 -3.15 8.24
CA SER A 57 -25.44 -2.63 9.33
C SER A 57 -24.62 -1.84 10.34
N LEU A 58 -25.14 -0.70 10.80
CA LEU A 58 -24.44 0.21 11.71
C LEU A 58 -25.37 0.67 12.84
N PRO A 59 -25.04 0.38 14.12
CA PRO A 59 -25.80 0.89 15.26
C PRO A 59 -25.81 2.42 15.34
N ARG A 60 -26.94 3.03 15.67
CA ARG A 60 -27.06 4.50 15.82
C ARG A 60 -26.04 5.08 16.81
N GLY A 61 -25.68 4.36 17.86
CA GLY A 61 -24.69 4.80 18.84
C GLY A 61 -23.28 5.04 18.27
N LYS A 62 -22.99 4.58 17.05
CA LYS A 62 -21.70 4.80 16.37
C LYS A 62 -21.65 6.10 15.53
N MET A 63 -22.73 6.89 15.48
CA MET A 63 -22.80 8.12 14.65
C MET A 63 -21.69 9.12 14.95
N ALA A 64 -21.33 9.32 16.21
CA ALA A 64 -20.23 10.21 16.59
C ALA A 64 -18.87 9.77 16.02
N LYS A 65 -18.67 8.47 15.84
CA LYS A 65 -17.48 7.92 15.15
C LYS A 65 -17.54 8.21 13.65
N VAL A 66 -18.68 7.99 13.02
CA VAL A 66 -18.91 8.28 11.59
C VAL A 66 -18.64 9.75 11.27
N MET A 67 -19.24 10.67 12.04
CA MET A 67 -19.03 12.11 11.86
C MET A 67 -17.56 12.50 11.91
N ARG A 68 -16.79 11.90 12.82
CA ARG A 68 -15.33 12.12 12.89
C ARG A 68 -14.59 11.55 11.70
N CYS A 69 -14.91 10.30 11.30
CA CYS A 69 -14.23 9.64 10.18
C CYS A 69 -14.49 10.37 8.85
N LEU A 70 -15.73 10.79 8.61
CA LEU A 70 -16.12 11.47 7.39
C LEU A 70 -15.95 13.01 7.47
N ASN A 71 -15.51 13.53 8.61
CA ASN A 71 -15.37 14.96 8.88
C ASN A 71 -16.65 15.78 8.56
N LEU A 72 -17.80 15.30 9.08
CA LEU A 72 -19.13 15.86 8.82
C LEU A 72 -19.76 16.38 10.10
N ASP A 73 -20.60 17.42 9.95
CA ASP A 73 -21.52 17.84 10.99
C ASP A 73 -22.80 16.97 11.02
N GLU A 74 -23.51 17.00 12.15
CA GLU A 74 -24.70 16.20 12.36
C GLU A 74 -25.83 16.50 11.36
N ALA A 75 -26.03 17.77 11.03
CA ALA A 75 -27.09 18.17 10.12
C ALA A 75 -26.85 17.68 8.70
N THR A 76 -25.61 17.77 8.22
CA THR A 76 -25.20 17.27 6.90
C THR A 76 -25.37 15.75 6.81
N LEU A 77 -24.93 15.03 7.83
CA LEU A 77 -25.04 13.57 7.85
C LEU A 77 -26.50 13.11 7.99
N ALA A 78 -27.31 13.77 8.85
CA ALA A 78 -28.73 13.47 9.00
C ALA A 78 -29.50 13.69 7.68
N ALA A 79 -29.21 14.78 6.96
CA ALA A 79 -29.81 15.06 5.65
C ALA A 79 -29.42 13.98 4.61
N ALA A 80 -28.17 13.54 4.58
CA ALA A 80 -27.73 12.45 3.69
C ALA A 80 -28.45 11.13 4.02
N ILE A 81 -28.53 10.75 5.30
CA ILE A 81 -29.24 9.55 5.75
C ILE A 81 -30.73 9.60 5.37
N GLY A 82 -31.41 10.75 5.60
CA GLY A 82 -32.81 10.94 5.24
C GLY A 82 -33.03 10.72 3.74
N ARG A 83 -32.15 11.25 2.90
CA ARG A 83 -32.21 11.06 1.44
C ARG A 83 -32.00 9.62 1.05
N LEU A 84 -30.97 8.96 1.57
CA LEU A 84 -30.70 7.54 1.30
C LEU A 84 -31.87 6.64 1.67
N ALA A 85 -32.58 6.97 2.76
CA ALA A 85 -33.80 6.26 3.16
C ALA A 85 -34.93 6.48 2.17
N LEU A 86 -35.16 7.73 1.71
CA LEU A 86 -36.16 8.06 0.70
C LEU A 86 -35.88 7.40 -0.64
N ASP A 87 -34.59 7.32 -1.04
CA ASP A 87 -34.15 6.68 -2.26
C ASP A 87 -34.17 5.13 -2.17
N GLY A 88 -34.58 4.58 -1.02
CA GLY A 88 -34.66 3.15 -0.76
C GLY A 88 -33.32 2.43 -0.71
N MET A 89 -32.24 3.14 -0.39
CA MET A 89 -30.88 2.58 -0.25
C MET A 89 -30.56 2.16 1.18
N LEU A 90 -31.29 2.75 2.17
CA LEU A 90 -31.03 2.56 3.58
C LEU A 90 -32.35 2.34 4.33
N THR A 91 -32.37 1.38 5.25
CA THR A 91 -33.43 1.23 6.24
C THR A 91 -32.98 1.84 7.56
N VAL A 92 -33.83 2.71 8.13
CA VAL A 92 -33.57 3.44 9.36
C VAL A 92 -34.43 2.90 10.48
N GLY A 93 -33.81 2.18 11.43
CA GLY A 93 -34.44 1.62 12.62
C GLY A 93 -33.56 1.86 13.85
N GLU A 94 -33.39 0.88 14.70
CA GLU A 94 -32.37 0.90 15.78
C GLU A 94 -30.96 0.90 15.22
N GLN A 95 -30.82 0.41 14.00
CA GLN A 95 -29.61 0.42 13.20
C GLN A 95 -29.89 1.03 11.83
N PHE A 96 -28.85 1.51 11.18
CA PHE A 96 -28.84 1.83 9.76
C PHE A 96 -28.46 0.55 9.00
N THR A 97 -29.32 0.06 8.14
CA THR A 97 -29.07 -1.21 7.41
C THR A 97 -29.17 -0.96 5.92
N LEU A 98 -28.18 -1.39 5.15
CA LEU A 98 -28.21 -1.30 3.69
C LEU A 98 -29.32 -2.19 3.12
N THR A 99 -30.08 -1.63 2.20
CA THR A 99 -30.93 -2.44 1.31
C THR A 99 -30.09 -3.12 0.23
N ALA A 100 -30.66 -4.00 -0.58
CA ALA A 100 -29.96 -4.57 -1.73
C ALA A 100 -29.45 -3.47 -2.68
N LYS A 101 -30.28 -2.44 -2.93
CA LYS A 101 -29.93 -1.26 -3.75
C LYS A 101 -28.78 -0.45 -3.13
N GLY A 102 -28.83 -0.21 -1.82
CA GLY A 102 -27.78 0.52 -1.11
C GLY A 102 -26.45 -0.25 -1.08
N ARG A 103 -26.51 -1.58 -0.90
CA ARG A 103 -25.34 -2.44 -0.96
C ARG A 103 -24.70 -2.44 -2.36
N GLU A 104 -25.52 -2.52 -3.41
CA GLU A 104 -25.05 -2.42 -4.79
C GLU A 104 -24.33 -1.08 -5.05
N ALA A 105 -24.92 0.04 -4.61
CA ALA A 105 -24.30 1.36 -4.75
C ALA A 105 -22.96 1.46 -4.00
N ALA A 106 -22.91 1.00 -2.75
CA ALA A 106 -21.69 0.96 -1.96
C ALA A 106 -20.58 0.11 -2.63
N LEU A 107 -20.91 -1.08 -3.12
CA LEU A 107 -19.94 -1.96 -3.78
C LEU A 107 -19.40 -1.36 -5.09
N LYS A 108 -20.22 -0.63 -5.84
CA LYS A 108 -19.75 0.10 -7.03
C LYS A 108 -18.75 1.19 -6.67
N LEU A 109 -18.98 1.93 -5.60
CA LEU A 109 -18.07 2.95 -5.11
C LEU A 109 -16.76 2.34 -4.60
N ILE A 110 -16.84 1.27 -3.78
CA ILE A 110 -15.69 0.51 -3.30
C ILE A 110 -14.85 -0.01 -4.48
N ARG A 111 -15.51 -0.52 -5.53
CA ARG A 111 -14.82 -0.96 -6.74
C ARG A 111 -14.07 0.20 -7.41
N ALA A 112 -14.71 1.35 -7.59
CA ALA A 112 -14.09 2.54 -8.19
C ALA A 112 -12.85 2.96 -7.39
N HIS A 113 -12.99 3.04 -6.07
CA HIS A 113 -11.90 3.35 -5.14
C HIS A 113 -10.70 2.42 -5.32
N ARG A 114 -10.91 1.11 -5.11
CA ARG A 114 -9.85 0.11 -5.10
C ARG A 114 -9.17 -0.08 -6.44
N ILE A 115 -9.92 0.01 -7.55
CA ILE A 115 -9.34 -0.01 -8.90
C ILE A 115 -8.44 1.21 -9.11
N TYR A 116 -8.90 2.40 -8.73
CA TYR A 116 -8.11 3.61 -8.93
C TYR A 116 -6.87 3.64 -8.01
N GLU A 117 -6.99 3.15 -6.80
CA GLU A 117 -5.86 3.00 -5.88
C GLU A 117 -4.82 2.03 -6.43
N GLN A 118 -5.23 0.87 -6.97
CA GLN A 118 -4.34 -0.05 -7.67
C GLN A 118 -3.68 0.60 -8.89
N TYR A 119 -4.43 1.42 -9.65
CA TYR A 119 -3.87 2.18 -10.76
C TYR A 119 -2.80 3.19 -10.28
N LEU A 120 -3.04 3.90 -9.20
CA LEU A 120 -2.04 4.81 -8.62
C LEU A 120 -0.77 4.07 -8.20
N ALA A 121 -0.91 2.92 -7.56
CA ALA A 121 0.23 2.10 -7.12
C ALA A 121 1.08 1.59 -8.29
N GLU A 122 0.47 1.19 -9.41
CA GLU A 122 1.17 0.59 -10.53
C GLU A 122 1.61 1.60 -11.60
N HIS A 123 0.89 2.72 -11.77
CA HIS A 123 1.09 3.62 -12.90
C HIS A 123 1.44 5.06 -12.52
N SER A 124 1.39 5.43 -11.24
CA SER A 124 1.78 6.76 -10.79
C SER A 124 3.17 6.76 -10.13
N GLY A 125 3.63 7.94 -9.76
CA GLY A 125 4.81 8.14 -8.91
C GLY A 125 4.48 8.57 -7.49
N TYR A 126 3.20 8.49 -7.08
CA TYR A 126 2.76 8.89 -5.75
C TYR A 126 3.22 7.90 -4.69
N ALA A 127 3.48 8.42 -3.49
CA ALA A 127 3.83 7.60 -2.34
C ALA A 127 2.63 6.75 -1.86
N PRO A 128 2.86 5.57 -1.26
CA PRO A 128 1.78 4.74 -0.73
C PRO A 128 0.82 5.47 0.21
N THR A 129 1.31 6.40 1.01
CA THR A 129 0.51 7.24 1.91
C THR A 129 -0.43 8.22 1.21
N GLU A 130 -0.29 8.40 -0.10
CA GLU A 130 -1.13 9.32 -0.89
C GLU A 130 -2.24 8.61 -1.67
N TRP A 131 -2.13 7.28 -1.88
CA TRP A 131 -3.04 6.54 -2.77
C TRP A 131 -4.47 6.60 -2.28
N HIS A 132 -4.71 6.22 -1.03
CA HIS A 132 -6.05 6.22 -0.41
C HIS A 132 -6.75 7.58 -0.53
N GLN A 133 -6.07 8.65 -0.10
CA GLN A 133 -6.66 10.00 -0.16
C GLN A 133 -6.96 10.46 -1.59
N ARG A 134 -6.13 10.04 -2.56
CA ARG A 134 -6.36 10.36 -3.98
C ARG A 134 -7.50 9.54 -4.56
N ALA A 135 -7.57 8.26 -4.23
CA ALA A 135 -8.65 7.38 -4.64
C ALA A 135 -9.99 7.86 -4.08
N HIS A 136 -10.06 8.20 -2.80
CA HIS A 136 -11.26 8.74 -2.15
C HIS A 136 -11.79 10.02 -2.83
N ARG A 137 -10.92 10.90 -3.31
CA ARG A 137 -11.35 12.10 -4.06
C ARG A 137 -11.86 11.81 -5.47
N MET A 138 -11.38 10.72 -6.08
CA MET A 138 -11.71 10.40 -7.47
C MET A 138 -12.87 9.41 -7.62
N GLU A 139 -13.13 8.58 -6.62
CA GLU A 139 -14.11 7.48 -6.68
C GLU A 139 -15.51 7.91 -7.10
N HIS A 140 -15.92 9.13 -6.73
CA HIS A 140 -17.23 9.71 -7.08
C HIS A 140 -17.32 10.23 -8.52
N HIS A 141 -16.17 10.38 -9.20
CA HIS A 141 -16.09 11.03 -10.52
C HIS A 141 -15.67 10.07 -11.63
N ILE A 142 -15.19 8.87 -11.29
CA ILE A 142 -14.71 7.88 -12.26
C ILE A 142 -15.91 7.26 -12.98
N SER A 143 -16.01 7.48 -14.28
CA SER A 143 -17.02 6.86 -15.11
C SER A 143 -16.81 5.34 -15.23
N LYS A 144 -17.88 4.61 -15.62
CA LYS A 144 -17.78 3.17 -15.86
C LYS A 144 -16.75 2.83 -16.93
N ASP A 145 -16.70 3.60 -18.00
CA ASP A 145 -15.74 3.39 -19.12
C ASP A 145 -14.29 3.61 -18.65
N GLU A 146 -14.05 4.55 -17.75
CA GLU A 146 -12.73 4.76 -17.16
C GLU A 146 -12.34 3.62 -16.23
N GLN A 147 -13.28 3.11 -15.41
CA GLN A 147 -13.04 1.93 -14.58
C GLN A 147 -12.65 0.72 -15.43
N GLU A 148 -13.38 0.46 -16.53
CA GLU A 148 -13.08 -0.65 -17.45
C GLU A 148 -11.71 -0.51 -18.10
N ARG A 149 -11.29 0.71 -18.47
CA ARG A 149 -9.93 0.99 -18.95
C ARG A 149 -8.87 0.70 -17.90
N TYR A 150 -9.06 1.13 -16.66
CA TYR A 150 -8.13 0.83 -15.56
C TYR A 150 -8.05 -0.68 -15.30
N VAL A 151 -9.18 -1.36 -15.23
CA VAL A 151 -9.25 -2.82 -15.05
C VAL A 151 -8.48 -3.56 -16.14
N SER A 152 -8.69 -3.17 -17.42
CA SER A 152 -7.96 -3.75 -18.56
C SER A 152 -6.46 -3.50 -18.47
N LEU A 153 -6.05 -2.27 -18.16
CA LEU A 153 -4.64 -1.88 -18.01
C LEU A 153 -3.94 -2.63 -16.87
N LEU A 154 -4.66 -2.92 -15.80
CA LEU A 154 -4.17 -3.61 -14.61
C LEU A 154 -4.24 -5.15 -14.71
N GLY A 155 -4.81 -5.70 -15.80
CA GLY A 155 -4.93 -7.14 -16.00
C GLY A 155 -5.97 -7.80 -15.07
N ASN A 156 -7.09 -7.13 -14.78
CA ASN A 156 -8.17 -7.61 -13.92
C ASN A 156 -7.71 -7.94 -12.48
N PRO A 157 -7.25 -6.97 -11.71
CA PRO A 157 -6.76 -7.21 -10.36
C PRO A 157 -7.90 -7.68 -9.43
N LEU A 158 -7.61 -8.69 -8.61
CA LEU A 158 -8.56 -9.20 -7.62
C LEU A 158 -8.46 -8.46 -6.27
N TYR A 159 -7.33 -7.82 -6.03
CA TYR A 159 -7.01 -7.11 -4.78
C TYR A 159 -6.33 -5.79 -5.10
N ASP A 160 -6.56 -4.82 -4.27
CA ASP A 160 -5.91 -3.52 -4.32
C ASP A 160 -4.45 -3.58 -3.80
N PRO A 161 -3.69 -2.45 -3.75
CA PRO A 161 -2.30 -2.47 -3.32
C PRO A 161 -2.12 -2.80 -1.83
N HIS A 162 -3.15 -2.66 -1.01
CA HIS A 162 -3.15 -2.99 0.41
C HIS A 162 -3.56 -4.44 0.67
N GLY A 163 -4.31 -5.07 -0.22
CA GLY A 163 -4.75 -6.46 -0.13
C GLY A 163 -6.26 -6.61 0.00
N ASP A 164 -7.00 -5.53 -0.07
CA ASP A 164 -8.45 -5.54 -0.05
C ASP A 164 -9.04 -6.11 -1.33
N PRO A 165 -10.07 -6.98 -1.25
CA PRO A 165 -10.68 -7.58 -2.42
C PRO A 165 -11.44 -6.55 -3.26
N ILE A 166 -11.11 -6.43 -4.54
CA ILE A 166 -11.81 -5.55 -5.49
C ILE A 166 -13.12 -6.23 -5.92
N PRO A 167 -14.30 -5.61 -5.73
CA PRO A 167 -15.55 -6.14 -6.26
C PRO A 167 -15.47 -6.34 -7.77
N THR A 168 -15.96 -7.47 -8.30
CA THR A 168 -16.06 -7.73 -9.74
C THR A 168 -17.17 -6.89 -10.38
N ASP A 169 -17.36 -6.97 -11.69
CA ASP A 169 -18.48 -6.32 -12.39
C ASP A 169 -19.84 -6.86 -11.93
N SER A 170 -19.91 -8.11 -11.50
CA SER A 170 -21.08 -8.71 -10.87
C SER A 170 -21.22 -8.39 -9.38
N LEU A 171 -20.33 -7.54 -8.84
CA LEU A 171 -20.24 -7.15 -7.43
C LEU A 171 -19.94 -8.33 -6.46
N ALA A 172 -19.43 -9.42 -6.98
CA ALA A 172 -18.85 -10.47 -6.16
C ALA A 172 -17.45 -10.05 -5.69
N MET A 173 -17.10 -10.41 -4.47
CA MET A 173 -15.76 -10.15 -3.90
C MET A 173 -14.99 -11.45 -3.76
N ALA A 174 -13.69 -11.41 -4.04
CA ALA A 174 -12.79 -12.48 -3.65
C ALA A 174 -12.78 -12.63 -2.12
N PRO A 175 -12.53 -13.83 -1.58
CA PRO A 175 -12.43 -14.01 -0.14
C PRO A 175 -11.28 -13.18 0.42
N ALA A 176 -11.49 -12.57 1.59
CA ALA A 176 -10.43 -11.90 2.32
C ALA A 176 -9.31 -12.90 2.65
N ARG A 177 -8.06 -12.48 2.50
CA ARG A 177 -6.88 -13.34 2.70
C ARG A 177 -6.35 -13.20 4.13
N HIS A 178 -7.14 -13.56 5.11
CA HIS A 178 -6.67 -13.58 6.49
C HIS A 178 -6.77 -14.96 7.11
N THR A 179 -5.96 -15.21 8.13
CA THR A 179 -6.03 -16.42 8.94
C THR A 179 -6.28 -16.04 10.40
N ALA A 180 -6.99 -16.90 11.11
CA ALA A 180 -7.16 -16.77 12.56
C ALA A 180 -5.88 -17.12 13.35
N GLN A 181 -4.84 -17.63 12.69
CA GLN A 181 -3.59 -18.00 13.33
C GLN A 181 -2.75 -16.77 13.65
N SER A 182 -2.20 -16.72 14.86
CA SER A 182 -1.23 -15.74 15.25
C SER A 182 0.19 -16.19 14.90
N PRO A 183 1.08 -15.30 14.45
CA PRO A 183 2.45 -15.67 14.15
C PRO A 183 3.19 -16.13 15.41
N LEU A 184 4.05 -17.15 15.24
CA LEU A 184 4.90 -17.69 16.28
C LEU A 184 6.38 -17.42 15.94
N PRO A 185 7.29 -17.40 16.92
CA PRO A 185 8.72 -17.34 16.67
C PRO A 185 9.21 -18.47 15.74
N ASN A 186 10.17 -18.16 14.88
CA ASN A 186 10.76 -19.05 13.89
C ASN A 186 9.78 -19.59 12.83
N THR A 187 8.75 -18.81 12.49
CA THR A 187 7.78 -19.14 11.44
C THR A 187 7.83 -18.13 10.30
N TYR A 188 7.45 -18.57 9.10
CA TYR A 188 7.40 -17.75 7.88
C TYR A 188 5.96 -17.36 7.56
N TRP A 189 5.78 -16.13 7.11
CA TRP A 189 4.47 -15.57 6.83
C TRP A 189 4.51 -14.66 5.61
N ARG A 190 3.45 -14.71 4.81
CA ARG A 190 3.20 -13.76 3.73
C ARG A 190 2.25 -12.68 4.24
N ILE A 191 2.55 -11.44 3.94
CA ILE A 191 1.63 -10.32 4.15
C ILE A 191 0.51 -10.40 3.11
N ALA A 192 -0.70 -10.68 3.54
CA ALA A 192 -1.88 -10.72 2.67
C ALA A 192 -2.53 -9.35 2.53
N HIS A 193 -2.56 -8.60 3.65
CA HIS A 193 -3.15 -7.27 3.71
C HIS A 193 -2.39 -6.40 4.73
N VAL A 194 -2.36 -5.10 4.45
CA VAL A 194 -1.80 -4.05 5.33
C VAL A 194 -2.86 -2.99 5.54
N GLU A 195 -3.36 -2.88 6.76
CA GLU A 195 -4.35 -1.87 7.16
C GLU A 195 -3.77 -0.46 7.10
N ASP A 196 -4.45 0.47 6.47
CA ASP A 196 -4.02 1.85 6.27
C ASP A 196 -4.88 2.92 6.98
N ASP A 197 -5.92 2.50 7.71
CA ASP A 197 -6.82 3.38 8.49
C ASP A 197 -6.08 4.17 9.57
N ASP A 198 -5.07 3.56 10.22
CA ASP A 198 -4.21 4.24 11.20
C ASP A 198 -2.91 4.70 10.53
N ALA A 199 -2.88 5.97 10.15
CA ALA A 199 -1.76 6.57 9.43
C ALA A 199 -0.41 6.42 10.16
N ASP A 200 -0.37 6.46 11.50
CA ASP A 200 0.85 6.31 12.28
C ASP A 200 1.36 4.86 12.25
N ILE A 201 0.46 3.90 12.35
CA ILE A 201 0.79 2.47 12.25
C ILE A 201 1.22 2.16 10.83
N PHE A 202 0.46 2.58 9.83
CA PHE A 202 0.76 2.37 8.41
C PHE A 202 2.12 2.96 8.02
N GLN A 203 2.42 4.20 8.41
CA GLN A 203 3.71 4.82 8.14
C GLN A 203 4.88 4.04 8.76
N ARG A 204 4.74 3.48 9.96
CA ARG A 204 5.75 2.63 10.60
C ARG A 204 5.98 1.33 9.83
N ILE A 205 4.92 0.72 9.32
CA ILE A 205 5.01 -0.48 8.46
C ILE A 205 5.76 -0.13 7.18
N LEU A 206 5.39 0.95 6.50
CA LEU A 206 6.05 1.40 5.25
C LEU A 206 7.54 1.71 5.43
N GLN A 207 7.98 2.21 6.60
CA GLN A 207 9.39 2.47 6.89
C GLN A 207 10.25 1.20 6.85
N THR A 208 9.69 0.02 7.11
CA THR A 208 10.38 -1.27 6.96
C THR A 208 10.43 -1.74 5.51
N GLY A 209 9.63 -1.15 4.64
CA GLY A 209 9.42 -1.58 3.25
C GLY A 209 8.46 -2.75 3.13
N LEU A 210 7.72 -3.11 4.17
CA LEU A 210 6.67 -4.11 4.08
C LEU A 210 5.54 -3.63 3.17
N ALA A 211 5.04 -4.54 2.36
CA ALA A 211 3.92 -4.35 1.46
C ALA A 211 3.16 -5.67 1.33
N LYS A 212 2.00 -5.64 0.68
CA LYS A 212 1.29 -6.84 0.28
C LYS A 212 2.23 -7.78 -0.50
N ASP A 213 2.09 -9.06 -0.27
CA ASP A 213 2.88 -10.16 -0.84
C ASP A 213 4.32 -10.25 -0.30
N ALA A 214 4.75 -9.39 0.65
CA ALA A 214 6.03 -9.54 1.33
C ALA A 214 6.07 -10.82 2.17
N VAL A 215 7.20 -11.55 2.13
CA VAL A 215 7.46 -12.74 2.95
C VAL A 215 8.39 -12.38 4.09
N ILE A 216 7.95 -12.63 5.32
CA ILE A 216 8.72 -12.35 6.54
C ILE A 216 9.06 -13.64 7.29
N HIS A 217 10.21 -13.66 7.94
CA HIS A 217 10.56 -14.66 8.95
C HIS A 217 10.44 -14.04 10.34
N VAL A 218 9.49 -14.50 11.11
CA VAL A 218 9.25 -14.03 12.48
C VAL A 218 10.35 -14.56 13.39
N LEU A 219 11.09 -13.67 14.05
CA LEU A 219 12.19 -14.04 14.94
C LEU A 219 11.72 -14.11 16.39
N SER A 220 10.98 -13.10 16.85
CA SER A 220 10.46 -13.05 18.21
C SER A 220 9.23 -12.16 18.32
N ILE A 221 8.35 -12.52 19.23
CA ILE A 221 7.20 -11.70 19.64
C ILE A 221 7.18 -11.66 21.16
N ASN A 222 7.12 -10.48 21.71
CA ASN A 222 6.89 -10.26 23.13
C ASN A 222 5.80 -9.20 23.32
N GLY A 223 5.39 -8.93 24.58
CA GLY A 223 4.28 -8.02 24.86
C GLY A 223 4.45 -6.59 24.30
N LYS A 224 5.65 -6.19 23.89
CA LYS A 224 5.95 -4.82 23.43
C LYS A 224 6.47 -4.76 22.00
N ARG A 225 7.20 -5.77 21.56
CA ARG A 225 7.93 -5.77 20.28
C ARG A 225 7.73 -7.06 19.51
N PHE A 226 7.63 -6.88 18.19
CA PHE A 226 7.61 -7.90 17.16
C PHE A 226 8.86 -7.74 16.30
N SER A 227 9.72 -8.76 16.26
CA SER A 227 10.97 -8.76 15.49
C SER A 227 10.87 -9.77 14.36
N PHE A 228 11.27 -9.37 13.16
CA PHE A 228 11.23 -10.21 11.97
C PHE A 228 12.38 -9.90 11.03
N ARG A 229 12.71 -10.88 10.18
CA ARG A 229 13.66 -10.73 9.08
C ARG A 229 12.88 -10.57 7.78
N TYR A 230 13.30 -9.59 6.98
CA TYR A 230 12.69 -9.29 5.70
C TYR A 230 13.77 -8.82 4.71
N GLU A 231 13.88 -9.48 3.55
CA GLU A 231 14.83 -9.14 2.47
C GLU A 231 16.29 -8.99 2.97
N GLY A 232 16.71 -9.89 3.88
CA GLY A 232 18.05 -9.91 4.45
C GLY A 232 18.30 -8.99 5.64
N GLU A 233 17.38 -8.09 5.96
CA GLU A 233 17.46 -7.17 7.09
C GLU A 233 16.58 -7.60 8.25
N THR A 234 16.94 -7.20 9.47
CA THR A 234 16.13 -7.43 10.68
C THR A 234 15.44 -6.15 11.12
N PHE A 235 14.14 -6.24 11.29
CA PHE A 235 13.28 -5.12 11.70
C PHE A 235 12.61 -5.40 13.03
N GLN A 236 12.22 -4.32 13.72
CA GLN A 236 11.42 -4.37 14.93
C GLN A 236 10.28 -3.37 14.85
N LEU A 237 9.07 -3.84 15.12
CA LEU A 237 7.87 -3.01 15.21
C LEU A 237 7.20 -3.20 16.58
N PRO A 238 6.40 -2.25 17.05
CA PRO A 238 5.53 -2.47 18.20
C PRO A 238 4.59 -3.65 17.96
N THR A 239 4.34 -4.51 18.96
CA THR A 239 3.46 -5.68 18.80
C THR A 239 2.05 -5.30 18.33
N LYS A 240 1.57 -4.10 18.69
CA LYS A 240 0.28 -3.58 18.22
C LYS A 240 0.16 -3.48 16.68
N THR A 241 1.29 -3.38 15.95
CA THR A 241 1.28 -3.34 14.48
C THR A 241 0.86 -4.66 13.84
N LEU A 242 0.91 -5.78 14.59
CA LEU A 242 0.40 -7.06 14.10
C LEU A 242 -1.12 -7.03 13.83
N GLY A 243 -1.87 -6.20 14.56
CA GLY A 243 -3.29 -6.00 14.31
C GLY A 243 -3.63 -5.26 13.01
N ALA A 244 -2.60 -4.68 12.37
CA ALA A 244 -2.72 -4.01 11.06
C ALA A 244 -2.15 -4.87 9.91
N LEU A 245 -1.83 -6.15 10.17
CA LEU A 245 -1.28 -7.08 9.18
C LEU A 245 -2.13 -8.34 9.14
N ASP A 246 -2.71 -8.65 7.99
CA ASP A 246 -3.23 -9.98 7.76
C ASP A 246 -2.12 -10.86 7.20
N LEU A 247 -1.92 -12.00 7.84
CA LEU A 247 -0.80 -12.89 7.61
C LEU A 247 -1.28 -14.27 7.15
N ILE A 248 -0.61 -14.84 6.14
CA ILE A 248 -0.82 -16.21 5.67
C ILE A 248 0.42 -17.02 6.06
N PRO A 249 0.29 -18.15 6.79
CA PRO A 249 1.41 -18.98 7.15
C PRO A 249 2.05 -19.61 5.90
N LEU A 250 3.37 -19.71 5.91
CA LEU A 250 4.15 -20.40 4.90
C LEU A 250 5.04 -21.46 5.57
N THR A 251 5.30 -22.54 4.86
CA THR A 251 6.41 -23.44 5.19
C THR A 251 7.75 -22.78 4.87
N ALA A 252 8.85 -23.26 5.47
CA ALA A 252 10.18 -22.78 5.15
C ALA A 252 10.52 -22.98 3.66
N ASP A 253 10.12 -24.12 3.09
CA ASP A 253 10.37 -24.45 1.68
C ASP A 253 9.64 -23.48 0.73
N GLU A 254 8.36 -23.15 1.01
CA GLU A 254 7.62 -22.15 0.24
C GLU A 254 8.27 -20.77 0.30
N ALA A 255 8.68 -20.34 1.49
CA ALA A 255 9.34 -19.04 1.69
C ALA A 255 10.69 -18.98 0.95
N HIS A 256 11.50 -20.06 1.02
CA HIS A 256 12.82 -20.11 0.39
C HIS A 256 12.74 -20.34 -1.13
N ALA A 257 11.69 -20.97 -1.63
CA ALA A 257 11.43 -21.08 -3.07
C ALA A 257 11.20 -19.72 -3.71
N GLU A 258 10.57 -18.81 -2.99
CA GLU A 258 10.35 -17.44 -3.45
C GLU A 258 11.60 -16.56 -3.27
N TRP A 259 12.16 -16.57 -2.06
CA TRP A 259 13.36 -15.80 -1.71
C TRP A 259 14.39 -16.70 -1.02
N PRO A 260 15.54 -17.01 -1.68
CA PRO A 260 16.63 -17.76 -1.06
C PRO A 260 17.06 -17.14 0.28
N VAL A 261 17.52 -17.97 1.21
CA VAL A 261 17.91 -17.54 2.58
C VAL A 261 18.96 -16.42 2.56
N GLU A 262 19.88 -16.46 1.59
CA GLU A 262 20.97 -15.50 1.42
C GLU A 262 20.55 -14.22 0.70
N THR A 263 19.24 -14.02 0.44
CA THR A 263 18.76 -12.83 -0.24
C THR A 263 19.06 -11.58 0.58
N PHE A 264 19.60 -10.58 -0.09
CA PHE A 264 19.88 -9.25 0.48
C PHE A 264 19.51 -8.14 -0.49
N ARG A 265 19.36 -6.94 0.02
CA ARG A 265 19.09 -5.73 -0.78
C ARG A 265 20.38 -5.22 -1.41
N LEU A 266 20.35 -4.91 -2.71
CA LEU A 266 21.53 -4.60 -3.52
C LEU A 266 22.43 -3.48 -2.97
N HIS A 267 21.87 -2.52 -2.21
CA HIS A 267 22.66 -1.45 -1.63
C HIS A 267 23.68 -1.92 -0.57
N HIS A 268 23.57 -3.17 -0.12
CA HIS A 268 24.58 -3.80 0.77
C HIS A 268 25.72 -4.48 0.03
N LEU A 269 25.69 -4.53 -1.31
CA LEU A 269 26.75 -5.17 -2.09
C LEU A 269 28.06 -4.38 -1.96
N GLY A 270 29.12 -5.05 -1.54
CA GLY A 270 30.44 -4.46 -1.36
C GLY A 270 31.19 -4.21 -2.68
N SER A 271 32.24 -3.37 -2.64
CA SER A 271 32.98 -2.88 -3.82
C SER A 271 33.63 -3.97 -4.69
N HIS A 272 33.93 -5.15 -4.16
CA HIS A 272 34.58 -6.24 -4.88
C HIS A 272 33.73 -7.49 -5.00
N GLU A 273 32.47 -7.37 -4.57
CA GLU A 273 31.53 -8.47 -4.57
C GLU A 273 30.73 -8.52 -5.87
N LYS A 274 30.35 -9.73 -6.23
CA LYS A 274 29.43 -9.99 -7.35
C LYS A 274 28.18 -10.68 -6.80
N ALA A 275 27.04 -10.30 -7.35
CA ALA A 275 25.78 -10.87 -6.96
C ALA A 275 24.95 -11.26 -8.19
N ARG A 276 23.93 -12.07 -7.96
CA ARG A 276 22.90 -12.41 -8.95
C ARG A 276 21.56 -11.90 -8.46
N ILE A 277 20.87 -11.17 -9.30
CA ILE A 277 19.55 -10.61 -8.99
C ILE A 277 18.54 -11.74 -8.92
N VAL A 278 17.77 -11.81 -7.85
CA VAL A 278 16.66 -12.75 -7.66
C VAL A 278 15.28 -12.12 -7.89
N GLY A 279 15.20 -10.81 -7.88
CA GLY A 279 13.97 -10.08 -8.18
C GLY A 279 13.97 -8.64 -7.69
N LEU A 280 12.79 -8.03 -7.71
CA LEU A 280 12.54 -6.73 -7.09
C LEU A 280 11.58 -6.91 -5.91
N SER A 281 11.82 -6.16 -4.84
CA SER A 281 10.96 -6.11 -3.67
C SER A 281 9.48 -5.91 -4.04
N PRO A 282 8.52 -6.55 -3.37
CA PRO A 282 7.08 -6.27 -3.52
C PRO A 282 6.71 -4.80 -3.32
N ALA A 283 7.48 -4.08 -2.50
CA ALA A 283 7.31 -2.64 -2.28
C ALA A 283 7.77 -1.79 -3.48
N CYS A 284 8.52 -2.35 -4.43
CA CYS A 284 8.94 -1.66 -5.66
C CYS A 284 7.80 -1.66 -6.67
N ARG A 285 7.11 -0.54 -6.82
CA ARG A 285 5.93 -0.39 -7.69
C ARG A 285 6.07 0.76 -8.67
N GLY A 286 5.10 0.89 -9.56
CA GLY A 286 4.94 2.02 -10.46
C GLY A 286 6.12 2.28 -11.39
N ALA A 287 6.40 3.55 -11.63
CA ALA A 287 7.42 4.00 -12.58
C ALA A 287 8.85 3.53 -12.21
N LEU A 288 9.17 3.46 -10.91
CA LEU A 288 10.48 2.99 -10.46
C LEU A 288 10.68 1.51 -10.82
N ARG A 289 9.68 0.66 -10.59
CA ARG A 289 9.74 -0.76 -10.93
C ARG A 289 10.01 -0.97 -12.43
N ARG A 290 9.24 -0.29 -13.28
CA ARG A 290 9.43 -0.37 -14.74
C ARG A 290 10.83 0.08 -15.14
N ARG A 291 11.27 1.24 -14.63
CA ARG A 291 12.61 1.76 -14.91
C ARG A 291 13.73 0.78 -14.52
N LEU A 292 13.64 0.15 -13.35
CA LEU A 292 14.66 -0.82 -12.91
C LEU A 292 14.68 -2.06 -13.81
N LEU A 293 13.51 -2.55 -14.24
CA LEU A 293 13.41 -3.67 -15.19
C LEU A 293 13.99 -3.29 -16.56
N ASP A 294 13.67 -2.12 -17.10
CA ASP A 294 14.18 -1.61 -18.39
C ASP A 294 15.71 -1.43 -18.37
N LEU A 295 16.26 -1.04 -17.23
CA LEU A 295 17.70 -0.93 -17.01
C LEU A 295 18.40 -2.29 -16.88
N GLY A 296 17.65 -3.40 -16.86
CA GLY A 296 18.20 -4.76 -16.84
C GLY A 296 18.36 -5.36 -15.45
N PHE A 297 17.80 -4.75 -14.39
CA PHE A 297 17.74 -5.34 -13.06
C PHE A 297 16.65 -6.40 -12.98
N VAL A 298 16.82 -7.49 -13.76
CA VAL A 298 15.87 -8.60 -13.86
C VAL A 298 16.45 -9.86 -13.24
N ARG A 299 15.58 -10.80 -12.86
CA ARG A 299 15.96 -12.08 -12.26
C ARG A 299 17.03 -12.80 -13.13
N GLY A 300 18.10 -13.29 -12.50
CA GLY A 300 19.20 -13.97 -13.15
C GLY A 300 20.33 -13.05 -13.64
N SER A 301 20.12 -11.73 -13.74
CA SER A 301 21.19 -10.81 -14.14
C SER A 301 22.30 -10.76 -13.09
N ARG A 302 23.55 -10.84 -13.56
CA ARG A 302 24.73 -10.61 -12.71
C ARG A 302 24.92 -9.12 -12.49
N VAL A 303 25.30 -8.73 -11.28
CA VAL A 303 25.56 -7.36 -10.89
C VAL A 303 26.82 -7.27 -10.05
N SER A 304 27.58 -6.19 -10.21
CA SER A 304 28.75 -5.86 -9.39
C SER A 304 28.81 -4.36 -9.17
N VAL A 305 29.52 -3.91 -8.16
CA VAL A 305 29.79 -2.49 -7.93
C VAL A 305 30.94 -2.04 -8.82
N ALA A 306 30.74 -1.01 -9.64
CA ALA A 306 31.78 -0.35 -10.42
C ALA A 306 32.53 0.69 -9.58
N MET A 307 31.80 1.54 -8.89
CA MET A 307 32.37 2.56 -8.01
C MET A 307 31.31 3.09 -7.03
N HIS A 308 31.76 3.60 -5.90
CA HIS A 308 30.96 4.43 -5.01
C HIS A 308 31.25 5.90 -5.26
N SER A 309 30.22 6.75 -5.15
CA SER A 309 30.43 8.18 -5.06
C SER A 309 31.30 8.52 -3.84
N PRO A 310 32.10 9.60 -3.86
CA PRO A 310 32.90 10.03 -2.71
C PRO A 310 32.10 10.19 -1.40
N MET A 311 30.80 10.49 -1.52
CA MET A 311 29.89 10.60 -0.39
C MET A 311 29.10 9.32 -0.12
N GLY A 312 29.44 8.19 -0.78
CA GLY A 312 28.79 6.88 -0.62
C GLY A 312 27.45 6.73 -1.35
N ASN A 313 26.86 7.81 -1.89
CA ASN A 313 25.58 7.77 -2.58
C ASN A 313 25.57 8.83 -3.71
N PRO A 314 25.26 8.47 -4.99
CA PRO A 314 24.86 7.15 -5.50
C PRO A 314 26.02 6.14 -5.60
N THR A 315 25.66 4.85 -5.83
CA THR A 315 26.58 3.78 -6.21
C THR A 315 26.36 3.40 -7.67
N ALA A 316 27.46 3.25 -8.42
CA ALA A 316 27.43 2.78 -9.80
C ALA A 316 27.55 1.25 -9.84
N TYR A 317 26.57 0.60 -10.45
CA TYR A 317 26.49 -0.85 -10.62
C TYR A 317 26.70 -1.23 -12.08
N VAL A 318 27.45 -2.29 -12.33
CA VAL A 318 27.54 -2.91 -13.66
C VAL A 318 26.46 -3.99 -13.74
N VAL A 319 25.54 -3.86 -14.66
CA VAL A 319 24.53 -4.85 -14.99
C VAL A 319 24.43 -5.00 -16.50
N ARG A 320 24.46 -6.25 -17.02
CA ARG A 320 24.42 -6.54 -18.47
C ARG A 320 25.44 -5.75 -19.29
N GLY A 321 26.63 -5.48 -18.75
CA GLY A 321 27.68 -4.72 -19.41
C GLY A 321 27.53 -3.20 -19.38
N THR A 322 26.45 -2.67 -18.79
CA THR A 322 26.20 -1.24 -18.68
C THR A 322 26.41 -0.78 -17.24
N THR A 323 27.06 0.37 -17.06
CA THR A 323 27.23 1.00 -15.74
C THR A 323 26.08 1.95 -15.46
N ILE A 324 25.37 1.71 -14.37
CA ILE A 324 24.16 2.45 -13.96
C ILE A 324 24.34 2.94 -12.54
N ALA A 325 24.21 4.26 -12.35
CA ALA A 325 24.22 4.86 -11.02
C ALA A 325 22.82 4.83 -10.39
N LEU A 326 22.71 4.19 -9.22
CA LEU A 326 21.50 4.17 -8.42
C LEU A 326 21.73 4.81 -7.07
N ARG A 327 20.76 5.56 -6.60
CA ARG A 327 20.73 6.01 -5.21
C ARG A 327 20.37 4.83 -4.30
N GLN A 328 20.72 4.94 -3.03
CA GLN A 328 20.45 3.89 -2.04
C GLN A 328 18.96 3.59 -1.90
N ASP A 329 18.09 4.63 -1.97
CA ASP A 329 16.63 4.50 -1.93
C ASP A 329 16.05 3.76 -3.15
N GLN A 330 16.78 3.69 -4.27
CA GLN A 330 16.43 2.91 -5.45
C GLN A 330 17.03 1.50 -5.39
N ALA A 331 18.31 1.38 -5.03
CA ALA A 331 19.03 0.11 -4.97
C ALA A 331 18.47 -0.84 -3.89
N ARG A 332 17.85 -0.31 -2.82
CA ARG A 332 17.20 -1.10 -1.77
C ARG A 332 16.05 -1.98 -2.27
N TYR A 333 15.47 -1.66 -3.41
CA TYR A 333 14.37 -2.45 -4.00
C TYR A 333 14.85 -3.60 -4.88
N ILE A 334 16.14 -3.72 -5.15
CA ILE A 334 16.70 -4.80 -5.95
C ILE A 334 17.20 -5.87 -4.99
N LEU A 335 16.70 -7.10 -5.15
CA LEU A 335 17.04 -8.24 -4.32
C LEU A 335 18.04 -9.14 -5.04
N ALA A 336 19.10 -9.51 -4.35
CA ALA A 336 20.19 -10.28 -4.90
C ALA A 336 20.68 -11.36 -3.92
N VAL A 337 21.40 -12.35 -4.46
CA VAL A 337 22.15 -13.36 -3.69
C VAL A 337 23.61 -13.29 -4.10
N PRO A 338 24.58 -13.73 -3.25
CA PRO A 338 25.99 -13.84 -3.62
C PRO A 338 26.16 -14.66 -4.89
N ALA A 339 27.07 -14.25 -5.79
CA ALA A 339 27.30 -14.96 -7.06
C ALA A 339 27.95 -16.35 -6.88
N SER A 340 28.53 -16.61 -5.73
CA SER A 340 29.25 -17.87 -5.39
C SER A 340 28.32 -19.05 -5.07
N SER A 341 27.04 -18.90 -5.00
CA SER A 341 26.07 -19.96 -4.66
C SER A 341 25.69 -20.91 -5.82
N GLU A 342 26.29 -20.79 -7.02
CA GLU A 342 25.98 -21.65 -8.18
C GLU A 342 27.21 -22.26 -8.86
N GLY A 343 28.24 -22.62 -8.11
CA GLY A 343 29.53 -23.07 -8.70
C GLY A 343 29.94 -24.54 -8.49
N THR A 344 29.06 -25.48 -8.10
CA THR A 344 29.55 -26.85 -7.80
C THR A 344 28.80 -28.01 -8.48
N GLN A 345 27.86 -27.76 -9.37
CA GLN A 345 27.11 -28.88 -10.00
C GLN A 345 27.24 -29.06 -11.52
N LYS A 346 28.01 -28.26 -12.25
CA LYS A 346 28.12 -28.42 -13.71
C LYS A 346 29.50 -28.86 -14.24
N ASP A 347 30.56 -28.83 -13.46
CA ASP A 347 31.91 -29.21 -13.94
C ASP A 347 32.29 -30.68 -13.69
N GLU A 348 31.52 -31.43 -12.89
CA GLU A 348 31.80 -32.87 -12.68
C GLU A 348 31.20 -33.82 -13.74
N GLN A 349 30.29 -33.38 -14.59
CA GLN A 349 29.73 -34.23 -15.66
C GLN A 349 30.48 -34.13 -17.00
N SER A 350 31.35 -33.13 -17.17
CA SER A 350 32.12 -32.97 -18.41
C SER A 350 33.46 -33.74 -18.44
N SER A 351 33.94 -34.21 -17.29
CA SER A 351 35.25 -34.93 -17.23
C SER A 351 35.13 -36.47 -17.23
N LYS A 352 33.94 -37.06 -17.23
CA LYS A 352 33.72 -38.52 -17.27
C LYS A 352 33.31 -39.08 -18.63
N SER A 353 33.36 -38.27 -19.71
CA SER A 353 33.03 -38.73 -21.06
C SER A 353 34.19 -38.72 -22.03
N LYS A 354 35.45 -38.79 -21.54
CA LYS A 354 36.63 -39.01 -22.37
C LYS A 354 37.59 -39.93 -21.62
N VAL A 355 37.30 -41.22 -21.60
CA VAL A 355 38.25 -42.33 -21.64
C VAL A 355 37.57 -43.51 -22.36
#